data_ac95096001bb93cf417bd7e59c680d56
#
_entry.id   ac95096001bb93cf417bd7e59c680d56
#
_cell.length_a   1.000
_cell.length_b   1.000
_cell.length_c   1.000
_cell.angle_alpha   90.00
_cell.angle_beta   90.00
_cell.angle_gamma   90.00
#
_symmetry.space_group_name_H-M   'P 1'
#
loop_
_entity.id
_entity.type
_entity.pdbx_description
1 polymer ?
#
loop_
_entity_poly.entity_id
_entity_poly.type
_entity_poly.pdbx_seq_one_letter_code
_entity_poly.pdbx_strand_id
1 'polypeptide(L)'
;MIAVPAGRFSMGATDGDDDEKPVHPANVGAFCIDRTEVTVAAYGACVKSGKCAPAGTTVDWPKITEAERKMWSAFCNVDRADRQTHPINCVDWSAADAYCRAVGKRLPTEEEWELAARGPEGRHFPWGEATPGPKLLNACGNECVAMGKGLGESWSAMYEADDGFSSTAPVGSFAAGATPLGVLDMAGNVWEWTSSFLCSYTDATKCSAERVNRGSGWFNDFPPDARTTDRNDDPPTYRNRDLGFRCAR
;
A
#
# COMPACT_ATOMS: atom_id res chain seq x y z
N MET A 1 15.39 -1.63 7.34
CA MET A 1 14.73 -0.31 7.48
C MET A 1 15.60 0.77 6.87
N ILE A 2 14.98 1.83 6.36
CA ILE A 2 15.62 3.01 5.79
C ILE A 2 15.39 4.17 6.76
N ALA A 3 16.44 4.93 7.07
CA ALA A 3 16.34 6.13 7.88
C ALA A 3 15.79 7.28 7.05
N VAL A 4 14.73 7.92 7.52
CA VAL A 4 14.14 9.12 6.95
C VAL A 4 14.46 10.29 7.88
N PRO A 5 15.20 11.31 7.42
CA PRO A 5 15.53 12.46 8.24
C PRO A 5 14.28 13.23 8.68
N ALA A 6 14.36 13.88 9.83
CA ALA A 6 13.34 14.86 10.21
C ALA A 6 13.23 15.95 9.15
N GLY A 7 12.01 16.35 8.84
CA GLY A 7 11.79 17.35 7.80
C GLY A 7 10.43 18.04 7.91
N ARG A 8 10.38 19.21 7.28
CA ARG A 8 9.13 19.89 6.95
C ARG A 8 8.90 19.74 5.46
N PHE A 9 7.70 19.37 5.07
CA PHE A 9 7.33 19.26 3.66
C PHE A 9 5.91 19.79 3.43
N SER A 10 5.53 19.97 2.18
CA SER A 10 4.18 20.32 1.77
C SER A 10 3.40 19.03 1.51
N MET A 11 2.51 18.67 2.41
CA MET A 11 1.64 17.50 2.30
C MET A 11 0.39 17.81 1.49
N GLY A 12 -0.11 16.83 0.74
CA GLY A 12 -1.29 16.98 -0.10
C GLY A 12 -0.98 17.50 -1.51
N ALA A 13 -2.02 17.73 -2.31
CA ALA A 13 -1.94 18.17 -3.69
C ALA A 13 -2.91 19.33 -3.99
N THR A 14 -2.63 20.09 -5.05
CA THR A 14 -3.56 21.11 -5.58
C THR A 14 -4.43 20.58 -6.72
N ASP A 15 -3.94 19.55 -7.40
CA ASP A 15 -4.52 18.90 -8.58
C ASP A 15 -5.04 17.46 -8.29
N GLY A 16 -4.97 17.03 -7.02
CA GLY A 16 -5.49 15.76 -6.53
C GLY A 16 -6.99 15.80 -6.25
N ASP A 17 -7.45 14.75 -5.57
CA ASP A 17 -8.82 14.62 -5.11
C ASP A 17 -9.13 15.61 -3.96
N ASP A 18 -10.38 15.74 -3.58
CA ASP A 18 -10.78 16.76 -2.60
C ASP A 18 -10.23 16.50 -1.21
N ASP A 19 -9.97 15.26 -0.86
CA ASP A 19 -9.40 14.85 0.42
C ASP A 19 -7.86 15.02 0.48
N GLU A 20 -7.19 15.19 -0.67
CA GLU A 20 -5.78 15.57 -0.76
C GLU A 20 -5.56 17.08 -0.54
N LYS A 21 -6.64 17.87 -0.43
CA LYS A 21 -6.60 19.34 -0.37
C LYS A 21 -6.97 19.89 1.01
N PRO A 22 -6.44 21.07 1.35
CA PRO A 22 -5.42 21.85 0.63
C PRO A 22 -4.02 21.32 0.89
N VAL A 23 -3.07 21.70 0.05
CA VAL A 23 -1.65 21.57 0.38
C VAL A 23 -1.37 22.32 1.68
N HIS A 24 -0.71 21.68 2.61
CA HIS A 24 -0.42 22.24 3.93
C HIS A 24 0.95 21.78 4.45
N PRO A 25 1.59 22.56 5.33
CA PRO A 25 2.87 22.17 5.90
C PRO A 25 2.70 21.03 6.91
N ALA A 26 3.46 19.96 6.76
CA ALA A 26 3.62 18.89 7.73
C ALA A 26 5.05 18.89 8.29
N ASN A 27 5.18 18.58 9.58
CA ASN A 27 6.48 18.46 10.26
C ASN A 27 6.58 17.03 10.80
N VAL A 28 7.59 16.31 10.35
CA VAL A 28 7.83 14.91 10.72
C VAL A 28 9.18 14.80 11.41
N GLY A 29 9.22 14.12 12.57
CA GLY A 29 10.46 13.78 13.25
C GLY A 29 11.29 12.77 12.45
N ALA A 30 12.55 12.57 12.80
CA ALA A 30 13.34 11.49 12.19
C ALA A 30 12.76 10.13 12.59
N PHE A 31 12.66 9.21 11.64
CA PHE A 31 12.14 7.86 11.85
C PHE A 31 12.84 6.87 10.92
N CYS A 32 12.57 5.60 11.11
CA CYS A 32 12.95 4.56 10.17
C CYS A 32 11.69 3.90 9.60
N ILE A 33 11.68 3.61 8.30
CA ILE A 33 10.60 2.89 7.62
C ILE A 33 11.14 1.58 7.02
N ASP A 34 10.33 0.53 6.95
CA ASP A 34 10.73 -0.69 6.25
C ASP A 34 10.98 -0.40 4.78
N ARG A 35 12.00 -1.03 4.21
CA ARG A 35 12.41 -0.81 2.83
C ARG A 35 11.33 -1.23 1.83
N THR A 36 10.57 -2.27 2.16
CA THR A 36 9.50 -2.87 1.39
C THR A 36 8.32 -3.16 2.31
N GLU A 37 7.22 -3.63 1.77
CA GLU A 37 6.11 -4.15 2.54
C GLU A 37 6.52 -5.39 3.36
N VAL A 38 5.74 -5.73 4.37
CA VAL A 38 5.91 -6.96 5.17
C VAL A 38 5.57 -8.17 4.31
N THR A 39 6.47 -9.14 4.23
CA THR A 39 6.29 -10.34 3.41
C THR A 39 5.44 -11.42 4.10
N VAL A 40 4.88 -12.35 3.32
CA VAL A 40 4.21 -13.55 3.81
C VAL A 40 5.12 -14.34 4.76
N ALA A 41 6.39 -14.54 4.39
CA ALA A 41 7.36 -15.25 5.22
C ALA A 41 7.60 -14.56 6.57
N ALA A 42 7.75 -13.21 6.57
CA ALA A 42 7.98 -12.44 7.78
C ALA A 42 6.75 -12.49 8.71
N TYR A 43 5.57 -12.32 8.15
CA TYR A 43 4.31 -12.42 8.91
C TYR A 43 4.13 -13.83 9.49
N GLY A 44 4.33 -14.87 8.66
CA GLY A 44 4.24 -16.26 9.06
C GLY A 44 5.24 -16.63 10.18
N ALA A 45 6.45 -16.05 10.17
CA ALA A 45 7.41 -16.23 11.27
C ALA A 45 6.89 -15.65 12.59
N CYS A 46 6.22 -14.48 12.54
CA CYS A 46 5.58 -13.89 13.72
C CYS A 46 4.45 -14.81 14.27
N VAL A 47 3.61 -15.33 13.39
CA VAL A 47 2.53 -16.29 13.76
C VAL A 47 3.14 -17.55 14.40
N LYS A 48 4.15 -18.14 13.78
CA LYS A 48 4.84 -19.33 14.31
C LYS A 48 5.48 -19.10 15.68
N SER A 49 5.92 -17.88 15.97
CA SER A 49 6.46 -17.50 17.28
C SER A 49 5.38 -17.27 18.34
N GLY A 50 4.10 -17.35 17.99
CA GLY A 50 2.98 -17.07 18.88
C GLY A 50 2.75 -15.59 19.21
N LYS A 51 3.44 -14.68 18.53
CA LYS A 51 3.34 -13.23 18.77
C LYS A 51 2.25 -12.55 17.92
N CYS A 52 1.88 -13.14 16.80
CA CYS A 52 0.86 -12.63 15.88
C CYS A 52 -0.25 -13.65 15.70
N ALA A 53 -1.48 -13.17 15.53
CA ALA A 53 -2.58 -14.00 15.06
C ALA A 53 -2.38 -14.39 13.59
N PRO A 54 -2.90 -15.52 13.10
CA PRO A 54 -2.91 -15.85 11.68
C PRO A 54 -3.58 -14.74 10.85
N ALA A 55 -3.05 -14.47 9.67
CA ALA A 55 -3.69 -13.56 8.72
C ALA A 55 -4.99 -14.18 8.16
N GLY A 56 -5.88 -13.33 7.65
CA GLY A 56 -7.09 -13.79 6.98
C GLY A 56 -6.78 -14.53 5.67
N THR A 57 -7.53 -15.58 5.40
CA THR A 57 -7.47 -16.32 4.12
C THR A 57 -8.50 -15.81 3.12
N THR A 58 -9.32 -14.85 3.52
CA THR A 58 -10.43 -14.33 2.72
C THR A 58 -10.47 -12.80 2.76
N VAL A 59 -10.86 -12.22 1.66
CA VAL A 59 -11.23 -10.80 1.60
C VAL A 59 -12.52 -10.56 2.37
N ASP A 60 -12.70 -9.35 2.89
CA ASP A 60 -13.90 -8.95 3.60
C ASP A 60 -14.12 -7.43 3.56
N TRP A 61 -15.28 -7.01 3.10
CA TRP A 61 -15.74 -5.61 3.11
C TRP A 61 -17.25 -5.51 3.21
N PRO A 62 -17.79 -4.33 3.59
CA PRO A 62 -19.25 -4.15 3.70
C PRO A 62 -19.99 -4.52 2.40
N LYS A 63 -20.99 -5.37 2.53
CA LYS A 63 -21.86 -5.82 1.43
C LYS A 63 -21.18 -6.71 0.37
N ILE A 64 -20.00 -7.23 0.61
CA ILE A 64 -19.38 -8.21 -0.31
C ILE A 64 -20.32 -9.40 -0.51
N THR A 65 -20.50 -9.81 -1.76
CA THR A 65 -21.24 -11.03 -2.08
C THR A 65 -20.37 -12.27 -1.87
N GLU A 66 -20.99 -13.45 -1.71
CA GLU A 66 -20.25 -14.70 -1.58
C GLU A 66 -19.45 -15.03 -2.86
N ALA A 67 -19.97 -14.67 -4.02
CA ALA A 67 -19.27 -14.86 -5.29
C ALA A 67 -17.99 -14.00 -5.37
N GLU A 68 -18.08 -12.72 -5.03
CA GLU A 68 -16.93 -11.82 -4.95
C GLU A 68 -15.93 -12.29 -3.90
N ARG A 69 -16.40 -12.65 -2.69
CA ARG A 69 -15.55 -13.18 -1.63
C ARG A 69 -14.75 -14.38 -2.11
N LYS A 70 -15.41 -15.34 -2.76
CA LYS A 70 -14.76 -16.54 -3.30
C LYS A 70 -13.73 -16.18 -4.39
N MET A 71 -14.10 -15.33 -5.34
CA MET A 71 -13.23 -14.92 -6.45
C MET A 71 -11.99 -14.19 -5.92
N TRP A 72 -12.19 -13.15 -5.12
CA TRP A 72 -11.10 -12.28 -4.69
C TRP A 72 -10.22 -12.89 -3.60
N SER A 73 -10.74 -13.81 -2.78
CA SER A 73 -9.93 -14.52 -1.78
C SER A 73 -8.86 -15.42 -2.40
N ALA A 74 -9.02 -15.82 -3.66
CA ALA A 74 -8.00 -16.57 -4.38
C ALA A 74 -6.67 -15.80 -4.55
N PHE A 75 -6.70 -14.47 -4.37
CA PHE A 75 -5.52 -13.59 -4.44
C PHE A 75 -4.91 -13.26 -3.07
N CYS A 76 -5.44 -13.81 -1.96
CA CYS A 76 -4.78 -13.72 -0.68
C CYS A 76 -3.48 -14.55 -0.68
N ASN A 77 -2.38 -13.94 -0.26
CA ASN A 77 -1.05 -14.57 -0.31
C ASN A 77 -0.74 -15.48 0.87
N VAL A 78 -1.52 -15.39 1.97
CA VAL A 78 -1.32 -16.21 3.17
C VAL A 78 -1.37 -17.70 2.81
N ASP A 79 -0.53 -18.50 3.46
CA ASP A 79 -0.41 -19.96 3.28
C ASP A 79 0.02 -20.43 1.88
N ARG A 80 0.40 -19.50 0.99
CA ARG A 80 0.91 -19.84 -0.34
C ARG A 80 2.42 -20.02 -0.32
N ALA A 81 2.88 -21.24 -0.59
CA ALA A 81 4.30 -21.58 -0.59
C ALA A 81 5.10 -20.84 -1.69
N ASP A 82 4.45 -20.53 -2.81
CA ASP A 82 5.00 -19.78 -3.94
C ASP A 82 5.04 -18.27 -3.72
N ARG A 83 4.45 -17.74 -2.63
CA ARG A 83 4.29 -16.31 -2.35
C ARG A 83 5.07 -15.83 -1.12
N GLN A 84 6.04 -16.58 -0.63
CA GLN A 84 6.74 -16.26 0.62
C GLN A 84 7.48 -14.93 0.60
N THR A 85 7.93 -14.47 -0.57
CA THR A 85 8.59 -13.15 -0.78
C THR A 85 7.63 -12.06 -1.25
N HIS A 86 6.35 -12.36 -1.47
CA HIS A 86 5.32 -11.38 -1.78
C HIS A 86 4.83 -10.65 -0.52
N PRO A 87 4.20 -9.48 -0.65
CA PRO A 87 3.60 -8.81 0.51
C PRO A 87 2.51 -9.70 1.13
N ILE A 88 2.41 -9.68 2.44
CA ILE A 88 1.20 -10.18 3.10
C ILE A 88 0.06 -9.23 2.77
N ASN A 89 -1.04 -9.78 2.28
CA ASN A 89 -2.27 -9.05 1.97
C ASN A 89 -3.47 -9.73 2.67
N CYS A 90 -4.68 -9.26 2.43
CA CYS A 90 -5.90 -9.75 3.12
C CYS A 90 -5.78 -9.65 4.65
N VAL A 91 -5.07 -8.65 5.13
CA VAL A 91 -4.89 -8.34 6.55
C VAL A 91 -5.70 -7.09 6.89
N ASP A 92 -6.41 -7.13 8.01
CA ASP A 92 -7.07 -5.96 8.55
C ASP A 92 -6.08 -5.06 9.30
N TRP A 93 -6.51 -3.84 9.59
CA TRP A 93 -5.68 -2.84 10.26
C TRP A 93 -5.15 -3.34 11.62
N SER A 94 -5.98 -4.03 12.38
CA SER A 94 -5.61 -4.53 13.72
C SER A 94 -4.50 -5.58 13.64
N ALA A 95 -4.56 -6.46 12.66
CA ALA A 95 -3.54 -7.48 12.42
C ALA A 95 -2.22 -6.84 11.97
N ALA A 96 -2.27 -5.80 11.11
CA ALA A 96 -1.11 -5.05 10.67
C ALA A 96 -0.43 -4.30 11.83
N ASP A 97 -1.19 -3.58 12.64
CA ASP A 97 -0.69 -2.86 13.83
C ASP A 97 -0.10 -3.83 14.87
N ALA A 98 -0.80 -4.93 15.15
CA ALA A 98 -0.33 -5.97 16.07
C ALA A 98 0.99 -6.61 15.61
N TYR A 99 1.15 -6.88 14.31
CA TYR A 99 2.41 -7.37 13.75
C TYR A 99 3.53 -6.38 13.98
N CYS A 100 3.36 -5.10 13.59
CA CYS A 100 4.40 -4.11 13.76
C CYS A 100 4.82 -3.97 15.23
N ARG A 101 3.88 -3.95 16.17
CA ARG A 101 4.16 -3.93 17.61
C ARG A 101 4.89 -5.19 18.09
N ALA A 102 4.49 -6.36 17.61
CA ALA A 102 5.11 -7.64 17.98
C ALA A 102 6.59 -7.73 17.59
N VAL A 103 7.00 -6.98 16.54
CA VAL A 103 8.40 -6.92 16.09
C VAL A 103 9.13 -5.64 16.57
N GLY A 104 8.56 -4.91 17.55
CA GLY A 104 9.16 -3.71 18.14
C GLY A 104 9.12 -2.47 17.24
N LYS A 105 8.11 -2.40 16.39
CA LYS A 105 7.83 -1.31 15.44
C LYS A 105 6.39 -0.79 15.62
N ARG A 106 5.92 0.04 14.70
CA ARG A 106 4.55 0.53 14.60
C ARG A 106 4.17 0.71 13.12
N LEU A 107 2.91 0.90 12.81
CA LEU A 107 2.54 1.43 11.49
C LEU A 107 3.08 2.86 11.33
N PRO A 108 3.46 3.29 10.11
CA PRO A 108 3.77 4.69 9.84
C PRO A 108 2.53 5.56 10.03
N THR A 109 2.69 6.82 10.40
CA THR A 109 1.62 7.79 10.21
C THR A 109 1.49 8.12 8.72
N GLU A 110 0.39 8.71 8.33
CA GLU A 110 0.18 9.13 6.95
C GLU A 110 1.23 10.14 6.49
N GLU A 111 1.58 11.11 7.36
CA GLU A 111 2.61 12.11 7.09
C GLU A 111 4.00 11.50 6.94
N GLU A 112 4.32 10.48 7.73
CA GLU A 112 5.59 9.73 7.62
C GLU A 112 5.64 8.96 6.30
N TRP A 113 4.53 8.31 5.94
CA TRP A 113 4.42 7.57 4.70
C TRP A 113 4.61 8.51 3.50
N GLU A 114 3.89 9.65 3.46
CA GLU A 114 3.98 10.60 2.36
C GLU A 114 5.37 11.24 2.28
N LEU A 115 5.98 11.64 3.41
CA LEU A 115 7.36 12.13 3.41
C LEU A 115 8.35 11.10 2.86
N ALA A 116 8.21 9.83 3.24
CA ALA A 116 9.08 8.77 2.73
C ALA A 116 8.91 8.55 1.21
N ALA A 117 7.67 8.67 0.70
CA ALA A 117 7.35 8.48 -0.71
C ALA A 117 7.81 9.66 -1.57
N ARG A 118 7.41 10.92 -1.21
CA ARG A 118 7.61 12.08 -2.07
C ARG A 118 8.85 12.92 -1.76
N GLY A 119 9.42 12.75 -0.56
CA GLY A 119 10.52 13.58 -0.07
C GLY A 119 10.12 15.05 0.19
N PRO A 120 11.04 15.85 0.74
CA PRO A 120 10.79 17.26 1.00
C PRO A 120 10.67 18.10 -0.29
N GLU A 121 11.18 17.62 -1.41
CA GLU A 121 11.10 18.23 -2.74
C GLU A 121 9.72 18.08 -3.40
N GLY A 122 8.85 17.21 -2.89
CA GLY A 122 7.46 17.10 -3.33
C GLY A 122 7.26 16.34 -4.64
N ARG A 123 8.00 15.23 -4.85
CA ARG A 123 7.88 14.38 -6.05
C ARG A 123 6.43 13.93 -6.27
N HIS A 124 6.03 13.87 -7.53
CA HIS A 124 4.71 13.42 -7.93
C HIS A 124 4.55 11.90 -7.69
N PHE A 125 5.54 11.12 -8.13
CA PHE A 125 5.65 9.69 -7.86
C PHE A 125 6.90 9.39 -7.02
N PRO A 126 7.01 8.22 -6.37
CA PRO A 126 8.18 7.88 -5.55
C PRO A 126 9.52 8.02 -6.30
N TRP A 127 9.55 7.72 -7.59
CA TRP A 127 10.71 7.79 -8.49
C TRP A 127 10.91 9.16 -9.16
N GLY A 128 9.97 10.10 -9.04
CA GLY A 128 10.02 11.45 -9.66
C GLY A 128 8.79 11.76 -10.49
N GLU A 129 8.99 12.34 -11.68
CA GLU A 129 7.91 12.90 -12.51
C GLU A 129 7.52 12.00 -13.71
N ALA A 130 8.24 10.90 -13.94
CA ALA A 130 7.93 10.00 -15.04
C ALA A 130 6.59 9.28 -14.80
N THR A 131 5.77 9.19 -15.84
CA THR A 131 4.48 8.47 -15.77
C THR A 131 4.66 7.00 -15.35
N PRO A 132 3.70 6.42 -14.61
CA PRO A 132 3.70 5.00 -14.27
C PRO A 132 3.94 4.10 -15.47
N GLY A 133 4.65 2.99 -15.25
CA GLY A 133 4.96 2.02 -16.29
C GLY A 133 5.61 0.76 -15.75
N PRO A 134 5.75 -0.28 -16.59
CA PRO A 134 6.00 -1.67 -16.18
C PRO A 134 7.37 -1.93 -15.54
N LYS A 135 8.24 -0.94 -15.43
CA LYS A 135 9.54 -1.03 -14.74
C LYS A 135 9.58 -0.27 -13.43
N LEU A 136 8.55 0.52 -13.14
CA LEU A 136 8.50 1.45 -12.02
C LEU A 136 7.65 0.94 -10.87
N LEU A 137 6.57 0.21 -11.18
CA LEU A 137 5.65 -0.33 -10.18
C LEU A 137 4.94 -1.57 -10.71
N ASN A 138 4.39 -2.36 -9.79
CA ASN A 138 3.43 -3.41 -10.09
C ASN A 138 2.01 -2.83 -10.01
N ALA A 139 1.34 -2.70 -11.15
CA ALA A 139 -0.05 -2.28 -11.26
C ALA A 139 -0.78 -3.10 -12.33
N CYS A 140 -2.06 -2.84 -12.61
CA CYS A 140 -2.74 -3.63 -13.64
C CYS A 140 -2.19 -3.31 -15.03
N GLY A 141 -1.35 -4.18 -15.56
CA GLY A 141 -0.84 -4.17 -16.93
C GLY A 141 -1.63 -5.12 -17.85
N ASN A 142 -1.05 -5.42 -19.02
CA ASN A 142 -1.69 -6.33 -19.98
C ASN A 142 -1.91 -7.74 -19.43
N GLU A 143 -1.02 -8.24 -18.58
CA GLU A 143 -1.12 -9.55 -17.93
C GLU A 143 -2.26 -9.61 -16.91
N CYS A 144 -2.50 -8.52 -16.18
CA CYS A 144 -3.63 -8.37 -15.27
C CYS A 144 -4.96 -8.36 -16.06
N VAL A 145 -5.03 -7.59 -17.15
CA VAL A 145 -6.20 -7.57 -18.06
C VAL A 145 -6.45 -8.95 -18.66
N ALA A 146 -5.40 -9.66 -19.10
CA ALA A 146 -5.51 -11.01 -19.63
C ALA A 146 -6.03 -12.00 -18.57
N MET A 147 -5.59 -11.86 -17.32
CA MET A 147 -6.09 -12.64 -16.19
C MET A 147 -7.57 -12.36 -15.95
N GLY A 148 -8.00 -11.08 -15.92
CA GLY A 148 -9.41 -10.69 -15.78
C GLY A 148 -10.28 -11.34 -16.83
N LYS A 149 -9.85 -11.27 -18.10
CA LYS A 149 -10.55 -11.94 -19.21
C LYS A 149 -10.66 -13.46 -19.01
N GLY A 150 -9.63 -14.08 -18.46
CA GLY A 150 -9.65 -15.51 -18.10
C GLY A 150 -10.66 -15.85 -17.00
N LEU A 151 -10.99 -14.88 -16.13
CA LEU A 151 -12.01 -15.00 -15.07
C LEU A 151 -13.42 -14.59 -15.55
N GLY A 152 -13.58 -14.14 -16.79
CA GLY A 152 -14.83 -13.63 -17.33
C GLY A 152 -15.11 -12.16 -16.99
N GLU A 153 -14.09 -11.43 -16.54
CA GLU A 153 -14.16 -10.03 -16.13
C GLU A 153 -13.54 -9.10 -17.20
N SER A 154 -13.92 -7.82 -17.17
CA SER A 154 -13.35 -6.78 -18.03
C SER A 154 -12.61 -5.78 -17.15
N TRP A 155 -11.28 -5.95 -17.06
CA TRP A 155 -10.41 -5.05 -16.31
C TRP A 155 -9.69 -4.11 -17.26
N SER A 156 -9.36 -2.93 -16.79
CA SER A 156 -8.59 -1.91 -17.53
C SER A 156 -7.12 -1.98 -17.12
N ALA A 157 -6.24 -1.44 -17.95
CA ALA A 157 -4.82 -1.39 -17.67
C ALA A 157 -4.40 0.04 -17.28
N MET A 158 -3.52 0.17 -16.29
CA MET A 158 -2.82 1.41 -15.97
C MET A 158 -1.84 1.81 -17.08
N TYR A 159 -1.23 0.81 -17.74
CA TYR A 159 -0.32 0.98 -18.87
C TYR A 159 -0.44 -0.21 -19.83
N GLU A 160 -0.33 0.06 -21.13
CA GLU A 160 -0.40 -0.96 -22.18
C GLU A 160 0.92 -1.75 -22.32
N ALA A 161 1.35 -2.41 -21.25
CA ALA A 161 2.57 -3.20 -21.18
C ALA A 161 2.43 -4.31 -20.14
N ASP A 162 3.33 -5.28 -20.16
CA ASP A 162 3.44 -6.39 -19.22
C ASP A 162 4.54 -6.05 -18.19
N ASP A 163 4.24 -6.09 -16.91
CA ASP A 163 5.22 -5.91 -15.81
C ASP A 163 5.76 -7.24 -15.27
N GLY A 164 5.21 -8.36 -15.73
CA GLY A 164 5.59 -9.70 -15.34
C GLY A 164 4.72 -10.33 -14.24
N PHE A 165 3.75 -9.60 -13.68
CA PHE A 165 2.98 -10.05 -12.52
C PHE A 165 1.50 -9.74 -12.67
N SER A 166 0.67 -10.73 -12.88
CA SER A 166 -0.79 -10.57 -12.99
C SER A 166 -1.50 -10.31 -11.66
N SER A 167 -0.78 -10.33 -10.55
CA SER A 167 -1.24 -9.99 -9.20
C SER A 167 -0.05 -9.44 -8.41
N THR A 168 0.04 -9.60 -7.10
CA THR A 168 1.21 -9.12 -6.35
C THR A 168 2.53 -9.65 -6.90
N ALA A 169 3.59 -8.84 -6.84
CA ALA A 169 4.97 -9.20 -7.13
C ALA A 169 5.75 -9.54 -5.84
N PRO A 170 6.88 -10.26 -5.91
CA PRO A 170 7.84 -10.30 -4.81
C PRO A 170 8.27 -8.88 -4.43
N VAL A 171 8.30 -8.56 -3.13
CA VAL A 171 8.66 -7.20 -2.68
C VAL A 171 10.04 -6.80 -3.21
N GLY A 172 10.18 -5.54 -3.64
CA GLY A 172 11.44 -5.02 -4.17
C GLY A 172 11.72 -5.38 -5.63
N SER A 173 10.76 -5.92 -6.37
CA SER A 173 10.94 -6.28 -7.78
C SER A 173 11.18 -5.06 -8.69
N PHE A 174 10.70 -3.90 -8.31
CA PHE A 174 10.73 -2.68 -9.13
C PHE A 174 11.78 -1.67 -8.62
N ALA A 175 13.04 -2.03 -8.76
CA ALA A 175 14.16 -1.19 -8.26
C ALA A 175 14.22 0.22 -8.89
N ALA A 176 13.73 0.39 -10.13
CA ALA A 176 13.66 1.69 -10.78
C ALA A 176 12.54 2.60 -10.21
N GLY A 177 11.56 2.02 -9.49
CA GLY A 177 10.52 2.74 -8.77
C GLY A 177 10.92 3.17 -7.35
N ALA A 178 12.18 2.94 -6.94
CA ALA A 178 12.65 3.33 -5.63
C ALA A 178 12.64 4.84 -5.43
N THR A 179 12.36 5.27 -4.20
CA THR A 179 12.62 6.66 -3.79
C THR A 179 14.14 6.93 -3.75
N PRO A 180 14.61 8.19 -3.79
CA PRO A 180 16.02 8.52 -3.63
C PRO A 180 16.66 8.00 -2.34
N LEU A 181 15.88 7.78 -1.29
CA LEU A 181 16.34 7.16 -0.05
C LEU A 181 16.47 5.64 -0.17
N GLY A 182 15.96 5.02 -1.24
CA GLY A 182 15.99 3.59 -1.48
C GLY A 182 14.84 2.82 -0.83
N VAL A 183 13.74 3.49 -0.48
CA VAL A 183 12.48 2.83 -0.14
C VAL A 183 11.83 2.32 -1.42
N LEU A 184 11.39 1.07 -1.43
CA LEU A 184 10.83 0.37 -2.59
C LEU A 184 9.33 0.18 -2.41
N ASP A 185 8.63 -0.05 -3.52
CA ASP A 185 7.21 -0.39 -3.56
C ASP A 185 6.32 0.64 -2.80
N MET A 186 6.69 1.94 -2.89
CA MET A 186 5.87 3.05 -2.36
C MET A 186 4.76 3.45 -3.34
N ALA A 187 4.66 2.78 -4.47
CA ALA A 187 3.54 2.82 -5.40
C ALA A 187 3.37 1.45 -6.05
N GLY A 188 2.14 0.97 -6.13
CA GLY A 188 1.79 -0.35 -6.67
C GLY A 188 2.00 -1.48 -5.66
N ASN A 189 1.86 -2.70 -6.12
CA ASN A 189 1.91 -3.96 -5.40
C ASN A 189 0.73 -4.09 -4.41
N VAL A 190 0.79 -3.46 -3.24
CA VAL A 190 -0.35 -3.39 -2.32
C VAL A 190 -0.50 -2.00 -1.72
N TRP A 191 -1.73 -1.55 -1.56
CA TRP A 191 -2.07 -0.45 -0.65
C TRP A 191 -1.54 -0.74 0.75
N GLU A 192 -1.19 0.28 1.50
CA GLU A 192 -0.52 0.12 2.78
C GLU A 192 -1.26 0.81 3.90
N TRP A 193 -1.70 0.05 4.90
CA TRP A 193 -2.26 0.60 6.11
C TRP A 193 -1.32 1.57 6.79
N THR A 194 -1.84 2.72 7.19
CA THR A 194 -1.17 3.67 8.09
C THR A 194 -1.81 3.63 9.48
N SER A 195 -1.19 4.29 10.46
CA SER A 195 -1.78 4.45 11.81
C SER A 195 -2.83 5.55 11.87
N SER A 196 -2.94 6.39 10.84
CA SER A 196 -3.78 7.59 10.81
C SER A 196 -5.25 7.25 10.54
N PHE A 197 -6.15 8.01 11.14
CA PHE A 197 -7.54 8.10 10.71
C PHE A 197 -7.65 9.04 9.51
N LEU A 198 -8.66 8.84 8.66
CA LEU A 198 -8.95 9.82 7.64
C LEU A 198 -9.51 11.08 8.28
N CYS A 199 -8.71 12.12 8.31
CA CYS A 199 -9.09 13.44 8.80
C CYS A 199 -9.04 14.48 7.69
N SER A 200 -9.90 15.49 7.79
CA SER A 200 -9.84 16.63 6.89
C SER A 200 -8.55 17.44 7.14
N TYR A 201 -7.85 17.80 6.08
CA TYR A 201 -6.67 18.67 6.17
C TYR A 201 -6.99 20.10 6.61
N THR A 202 -8.25 20.54 6.52
CA THR A 202 -8.69 21.85 6.96
C THR A 202 -9.22 21.87 8.40
N ASP A 203 -9.57 20.70 8.94
CA ASP A 203 -10.17 20.58 10.27
C ASP A 203 -9.85 19.20 10.87
N ALA A 204 -8.79 19.14 11.65
CA ALA A 204 -8.32 17.91 12.30
C ALA A 204 -9.32 17.33 13.33
N THR A 205 -10.44 18.01 13.62
CA THR A 205 -11.53 17.46 14.44
C THR A 205 -12.53 16.65 13.60
N LYS A 206 -12.49 16.79 12.28
CA LYS A 206 -13.33 16.05 11.33
C LYS A 206 -12.61 14.82 10.82
N CYS A 207 -12.57 13.80 11.66
CA CYS A 207 -12.03 12.48 11.29
C CYS A 207 -13.16 11.46 11.15
N SER A 208 -13.03 10.57 10.18
CA SER A 208 -13.87 9.37 10.09
C SER A 208 -13.40 8.29 11.08
N ALA A 209 -14.13 7.18 11.17
CA ALA A 209 -13.66 5.98 11.88
C ALA A 209 -12.74 5.11 11.02
N GLU A 210 -12.54 5.47 9.76
CA GLU A 210 -11.76 4.75 8.77
C GLU A 210 -10.27 5.04 8.90
N ARG A 211 -9.47 4.10 8.43
CA ARG A 211 -8.01 4.19 8.46
C ARG A 211 -7.50 4.50 7.07
N VAL A 212 -6.57 5.44 7.00
CA VAL A 212 -5.90 5.78 5.75
C VAL A 212 -5.01 4.63 5.31
N ASN A 213 -5.10 4.29 4.03
CA ASN A 213 -4.12 3.48 3.32
C ASN A 213 -3.59 4.24 2.10
N ARG A 214 -2.39 3.90 1.65
CA ARG A 214 -1.60 4.69 0.71
C ARG A 214 -0.90 3.80 -0.30
N GLY A 215 -0.58 4.35 -1.47
CA GLY A 215 0.41 3.81 -2.39
C GLY A 215 -0.14 2.99 -3.55
N SER A 216 -1.44 2.86 -3.72
CA SER A 216 -2.07 2.00 -4.73
C SER A 216 -1.70 0.51 -4.63
N GLY A 217 -2.31 -0.33 -5.44
CA GLY A 217 -2.05 -1.76 -5.46
C GLY A 217 -1.94 -2.33 -6.88
N TRP A 218 -1.62 -3.62 -6.99
CA TRP A 218 -1.46 -4.32 -8.27
C TRP A 218 -2.71 -4.28 -9.16
N PHE A 219 -3.87 -4.02 -8.58
CA PHE A 219 -5.15 -4.00 -9.30
C PHE A 219 -5.56 -2.59 -9.79
N ASN A 220 -4.84 -1.54 -9.40
CA ASN A 220 -5.15 -0.18 -9.85
C ASN A 220 -4.84 -0.01 -11.34
N ASP A 221 -5.76 0.64 -12.04
CA ASP A 221 -5.74 0.87 -13.48
C ASP A 221 -5.70 2.37 -13.86
N PHE A 222 -5.70 3.25 -12.85
CA PHE A 222 -5.69 4.70 -13.04
C PHE A 222 -4.37 5.31 -12.58
N PRO A 223 -3.55 5.89 -13.48
CA PRO A 223 -2.22 6.41 -13.13
C PRO A 223 -2.18 7.42 -11.96
N PRO A 224 -3.17 8.29 -11.75
CA PRO A 224 -3.22 9.18 -10.58
C PRO A 224 -3.19 8.46 -9.24
N ASP A 225 -3.70 7.23 -9.11
CA ASP A 225 -3.68 6.46 -7.85
C ASP A 225 -2.25 6.13 -7.40
N ALA A 226 -1.27 6.14 -8.32
CA ALA A 226 0.13 5.91 -8.01
C ALA A 226 0.86 7.15 -7.47
N ARG A 227 0.19 8.32 -7.37
CA ARG A 227 0.79 9.55 -6.82
C ARG A 227 1.13 9.36 -5.34
N THR A 228 2.18 10.05 -4.93
CA THR A 228 2.60 10.06 -3.52
C THR A 228 1.60 10.74 -2.58
N THR A 229 0.67 11.51 -3.12
CA THR A 229 -0.36 12.26 -2.40
C THR A 229 -1.70 11.55 -2.35
N ASP A 230 -1.91 10.55 -3.22
CA ASP A 230 -3.16 9.81 -3.30
C ASP A 230 -3.50 9.15 -1.96
N ARG A 231 -4.77 9.28 -1.55
CA ARG A 231 -5.29 8.80 -0.27
C ARG A 231 -6.47 7.87 -0.53
N ASN A 232 -6.44 6.76 0.16
CA ASN A 232 -7.62 5.91 0.27
C ASN A 232 -7.90 5.62 1.75
N ASP A 233 -9.12 5.25 2.07
CA ASP A 233 -9.53 4.93 3.42
C ASP A 233 -10.49 3.74 3.44
N ASP A 234 -10.37 2.96 4.49
CA ASP A 234 -11.20 1.78 4.69
C ASP A 234 -11.53 1.56 6.17
N PRO A 235 -12.67 0.91 6.47
CA PRO A 235 -12.95 0.43 7.81
C PRO A 235 -11.81 -0.44 8.33
N PRO A 236 -11.43 -0.34 9.62
CA PRO A 236 -10.29 -1.10 10.17
C PRO A 236 -10.45 -2.62 10.09
N THR A 237 -11.65 -3.12 9.80
CA THR A 237 -11.94 -4.55 9.58
C THR A 237 -11.83 -4.98 8.12
N TYR A 238 -11.61 -4.03 7.19
CA TYR A 238 -11.51 -4.29 5.77
C TYR A 238 -10.31 -5.16 5.44
N ARG A 239 -10.50 -6.13 4.55
CA ARG A 239 -9.44 -7.01 4.04
C ARG A 239 -9.57 -7.11 2.54
N ASN A 240 -8.53 -6.72 1.81
CA ASN A 240 -8.55 -6.76 0.35
C ASN A 240 -7.30 -7.47 -0.20
N ARG A 241 -7.44 -8.02 -1.42
CA ARG A 241 -6.40 -8.73 -2.17
C ARG A 241 -5.17 -7.90 -2.52
N ASP A 242 -5.31 -6.59 -2.48
CA ASP A 242 -4.29 -5.59 -2.80
C ASP A 242 -4.03 -4.62 -1.63
N LEU A 243 -4.32 -5.05 -0.39
CA LEU A 243 -4.11 -4.25 0.81
C LEU A 243 -3.24 -5.01 1.81
N GLY A 244 -2.10 -4.43 2.12
CA GLY A 244 -1.07 -4.92 3.03
C GLY A 244 -0.55 -3.80 3.92
N PHE A 245 0.74 -3.82 4.27
CA PHE A 245 1.34 -2.80 5.13
C PHE A 245 2.87 -2.90 5.17
N ARG A 246 3.51 -1.82 5.61
CA ARG A 246 4.90 -1.78 6.11
C ARG A 246 4.97 -1.17 7.50
N CYS A 247 6.09 -1.37 8.21
CA CYS A 247 6.24 -0.81 9.55
C CYS A 247 7.27 0.34 9.57
N ALA A 248 7.12 1.21 10.59
CA ALA A 248 8.03 2.30 10.95
C ALA A 248 8.54 2.16 12.39
N ARG A 249 9.56 2.90 12.76
CA ARG A 249 10.11 2.96 14.12
C ARG A 249 10.69 4.34 14.41
#